data_2adc2f7cbc31316a45e2b0ddb9c89f88
#
_entry.id   2adc2f7cbc31316a45e2b0ddb9c89f88
#
_cell.length_a   1.000
_cell.length_b   1.000
_cell.length_c   1.000
_cell.angle_alpha   90.00
_cell.angle_beta   90.00
_cell.angle_gamma   90.00
#
_symmetry.space_group_name_H-M   'P 1'
#
loop_
_entity.id
_entity.type
_entity.pdbx_description
1 polymer ?
#
loop_
_entity_poly.entity_id
_entity_poly.type
_entity_poly.pdbx_seq_one_letter_code
_entity_poly.pdbx_strand_id
1 'polypeptide(L)'
;VYWLHNDSGDSARVFAVNGRGEIIFPSFLPFHGQVSRLGRQPWPGHSIHLAANYDWEDIAVDADWIYIADTGNNGNARRDLGIYVVPEFNPAMIESTRAIRFYAFRYPQQQTFPAKQWHYDSEALFVLNTRLYLITKHRVAGSISRFEKGANLYRLDKLKSGEMNEAVLVDNHPSLFMATAADLSPDATKLAVLGSRSLWVFSAPESGDKWLSGKSETLNLIGLGLGQVESVTWRDSNSLLVG
;
A
#
# COMPACT_ATOMS: atom_id res chain seq x y z
N VAL A 1 15.14 2.39 7.11
CA VAL A 1 13.87 2.88 7.67
C VAL A 1 12.74 2.19 6.94
N TYR A 2 11.71 1.77 7.66
CA TYR A 2 10.45 1.27 7.11
C TYR A 2 9.35 2.23 7.51
N TRP A 3 8.44 2.52 6.60
CA TRP A 3 7.31 3.41 6.81
C TRP A 3 6.03 2.61 6.99
N LEU A 4 5.22 3.02 7.95
CA LEU A 4 3.94 2.40 8.31
C LEU A 4 2.87 3.48 8.42
N HIS A 5 1.64 3.14 8.17
CA HIS A 5 0.46 3.95 8.49
C HIS A 5 -0.61 3.09 9.15
N ASN A 6 -1.60 3.73 9.76
CA ASN A 6 -2.81 3.05 10.20
C ASN A 6 -3.82 3.02 9.05
N ASP A 7 -4.70 2.05 9.12
CA ASP A 7 -5.86 1.88 8.27
C ASP A 7 -6.86 3.06 8.39
N SER A 8 -7.98 2.96 7.73
CA SER A 8 -9.06 3.95 7.67
C SER A 8 -9.49 4.48 9.03
N GLY A 9 -9.90 5.74 9.06
CA GLY A 9 -10.44 6.40 10.24
C GLY A 9 -9.38 6.95 11.22
N ASP A 10 -8.11 6.83 10.93
CA ASP A 10 -7.04 7.52 11.65
C ASP A 10 -6.77 8.91 11.06
N SER A 11 -6.02 9.73 11.79
CA SER A 11 -5.48 10.98 11.24
C SER A 11 -4.42 10.69 10.18
N ALA A 12 -4.23 11.61 9.23
CA ALA A 12 -3.20 11.49 8.20
C ALA A 12 -1.80 11.57 8.83
N ARG A 13 -1.20 10.43 9.11
CA ARG A 13 0.11 10.27 9.75
C ARG A 13 0.80 8.99 9.34
N VAL A 14 2.11 8.99 9.44
CA VAL A 14 2.96 7.80 9.22
C VAL A 14 3.88 7.59 10.43
N PHE A 15 4.34 6.36 10.56
CA PHE A 15 5.32 5.95 11.55
C PHE A 15 6.56 5.44 10.83
N ALA A 16 7.72 5.73 11.38
CA ALA A 16 8.98 5.19 10.91
C ALA A 16 9.51 4.16 11.90
N VAL A 17 9.99 3.03 11.42
CA VAL A 17 10.64 2.02 12.25
C VAL A 17 11.99 1.60 11.68
N ASN A 18 12.89 1.15 12.54
CA ASN A 18 14.17 0.59 12.12
C ASN A 18 14.05 -0.93 11.85
N GLY A 19 15.15 -1.55 11.42
CA GLY A 19 15.19 -3.00 11.14
C GLY A 19 14.97 -3.93 12.35
N ARG A 20 14.80 -3.37 13.56
CA ARG A 20 14.43 -4.11 14.78
C ARG A 20 12.98 -3.84 15.20
N GLY A 21 12.22 -3.08 14.40
CA GLY A 21 10.85 -2.68 14.72
C GLY A 21 10.74 -1.56 15.76
N GLU A 22 11.85 -0.88 16.09
CA GLU A 22 11.83 0.24 17.03
C GLU A 22 11.37 1.51 16.31
N ILE A 23 10.43 2.24 16.93
CA ILE A 23 9.92 3.51 16.38
C ILE A 23 11.01 4.56 16.36
N ILE A 24 11.14 5.24 15.24
CA ILE A 24 12.04 6.38 15.03
C ILE A 24 11.22 7.67 15.07
N PHE A 25 11.63 8.61 15.90
CA PHE A 25 11.02 9.94 16.01
C PHE A 25 12.05 10.95 16.55
N PRO A 26 11.81 12.27 16.44
CA PRO A 26 12.73 13.27 16.93
C PRO A 26 12.95 13.17 18.44
N SER A 27 14.18 12.89 18.86
CA SER A 27 14.55 12.65 20.27
C SER A 27 14.43 13.89 21.17
N PHE A 28 14.36 15.08 20.59
CA PHE A 28 14.16 16.34 21.32
C PHE A 28 12.70 16.57 21.73
N LEU A 29 11.75 15.78 21.24
CA LEU A 29 10.35 15.87 21.60
C LEU A 29 10.07 15.12 22.91
N PRO A 30 9.03 15.52 23.67
CA PRO A 30 8.71 14.92 24.98
C PRO A 30 7.94 13.60 24.88
N PHE A 31 8.16 12.83 23.84
CA PHE A 31 7.51 11.55 23.60
C PHE A 31 8.40 10.36 23.94
N HIS A 32 7.81 9.18 23.95
CA HIS A 32 8.52 7.90 23.99
C HIS A 32 7.97 6.98 22.89
N GLY A 33 8.68 5.90 22.57
CA GLY A 33 8.28 4.97 21.51
C GLY A 33 6.96 4.23 21.79
N GLN A 34 7.02 2.92 22.00
CA GLN A 34 5.83 2.07 22.05
C GLN A 34 5.08 2.01 23.38
N VAL A 35 5.75 2.31 24.51
CA VAL A 35 5.18 2.11 25.86
C VAL A 35 5.31 3.36 26.68
N SER A 36 4.20 3.74 27.36
CA SER A 36 4.22 4.84 28.33
C SER A 36 5.20 4.55 29.47
N ARG A 37 6.27 5.32 29.55
CA ARG A 37 7.23 5.28 30.64
C ARG A 37 7.38 6.67 31.23
N LEU A 38 7.42 6.76 32.53
CA LEU A 38 7.70 8.01 33.25
C LEU A 38 6.77 9.17 32.89
N GLY A 39 5.48 8.92 32.63
CA GLY A 39 4.48 9.96 32.35
C GLY A 39 4.59 10.62 30.96
N ARG A 40 5.47 10.14 30.07
CA ARG A 40 5.53 10.62 28.70
C ARG A 40 4.41 10.02 27.85
N GLN A 41 3.92 10.79 26.91
CA GLN A 41 2.95 10.33 25.91
C GLN A 41 3.62 9.45 24.85
N PRO A 42 2.91 8.43 24.31
CA PRO A 42 3.39 7.71 23.14
C PRO A 42 3.61 8.66 21.96
N TRP A 43 4.58 8.31 21.11
CA TRP A 43 4.79 9.06 19.88
C TRP A 43 3.54 8.97 19.00
N PRO A 44 2.91 10.12 18.61
CA PRO A 44 1.67 10.10 17.84
C PRO A 44 1.85 9.83 16.34
N GLY A 45 3.07 9.65 15.85
CA GLY A 45 3.40 9.56 14.43
C GLY A 45 3.73 10.92 13.81
N HIS A 46 4.32 10.87 12.62
CA HIS A 46 4.63 12.05 11.80
C HIS A 46 3.36 12.50 11.07
N SER A 47 2.80 13.64 11.44
CA SER A 47 1.60 14.19 10.78
C SER A 47 1.90 14.58 9.33
N ILE A 48 0.99 14.27 8.43
CA ILE A 48 1.06 14.67 7.01
C ILE A 48 0.00 15.74 6.76
N HIS A 49 0.43 16.99 6.72
CA HIS A 49 -0.46 18.11 6.40
C HIS A 49 -0.94 18.03 4.95
N LEU A 50 -2.10 18.61 4.67
CA LEU A 50 -2.74 18.60 3.35
C LEU A 50 -3.09 17.20 2.84
N ALA A 51 -3.24 16.24 3.74
CA ALA A 51 -3.74 14.90 3.48
C ALA A 51 -4.89 14.55 4.42
N ALA A 52 -5.73 13.63 3.99
CA ALA A 52 -6.77 13.00 4.81
C ALA A 52 -6.67 11.49 4.64
N ASN A 53 -6.85 10.74 5.71
CA ASN A 53 -6.96 9.30 5.66
C ASN A 53 -8.46 8.95 5.60
N TYR A 54 -8.95 8.70 4.38
CA TYR A 54 -10.30 8.16 4.20
C TYR A 54 -10.28 6.64 4.24
N ASP A 55 -9.35 6.03 3.48
CA ASP A 55 -9.21 4.58 3.40
C ASP A 55 -7.80 4.28 2.82
N TRP A 56 -6.76 4.60 3.62
CA TRP A 56 -5.37 4.34 3.24
C TRP A 56 -5.08 2.85 3.34
N GLU A 57 -4.53 2.28 2.28
CA GLU A 57 -4.37 0.84 2.16
C GLU A 57 -2.90 0.39 2.12
N ASP A 58 -2.07 1.08 1.37
CA ASP A 58 -0.66 0.70 1.23
C ASP A 58 0.25 1.91 1.03
N ILE A 59 1.53 1.70 1.25
CA ILE A 59 2.58 2.73 1.16
C ILE A 59 3.77 2.19 0.38
N ALA A 60 4.22 2.93 -0.63
CA ALA A 60 5.42 2.61 -1.38
C ALA A 60 6.44 3.76 -1.31
N VAL A 61 7.72 3.42 -1.39
CA VAL A 61 8.81 4.39 -1.33
C VAL A 61 9.68 4.26 -2.58
N ASP A 62 10.05 5.40 -3.13
CA ASP A 62 10.98 5.53 -4.24
C ASP A 62 11.94 6.67 -3.89
N ALA A 63 13.22 6.47 -4.08
CA ALA A 63 14.37 7.37 -3.85
C ALA A 63 14.13 8.64 -2.98
N ASP A 64 13.19 9.49 -3.38
CA ASP A 64 12.92 10.79 -2.74
C ASP A 64 11.45 10.95 -2.27
N TRP A 65 10.59 9.94 -2.51
CA TRP A 65 9.16 10.07 -2.36
C TRP A 65 8.54 8.91 -1.61
N ILE A 66 7.59 9.24 -0.75
CA ILE A 66 6.64 8.33 -0.13
C ILE A 66 5.31 8.50 -0.86
N TYR A 67 4.76 7.40 -1.37
CA TYR A 67 3.44 7.33 -2.00
C TYR A 67 2.49 6.62 -1.05
N ILE A 68 1.34 7.23 -0.79
CA ILE A 68 0.32 6.67 0.12
C ILE A 68 -0.96 6.49 -0.68
N ALA A 69 -1.44 5.27 -0.73
CA ALA A 69 -2.62 4.88 -1.49
C ALA A 69 -3.90 5.12 -0.67
N ASP A 70 -4.64 6.19 -0.96
CA ASP A 70 -6.01 6.39 -0.47
C ASP A 70 -6.98 5.75 -1.47
N THR A 71 -7.00 4.43 -1.49
CA THR A 71 -7.56 3.62 -2.57
C THR A 71 -8.55 2.55 -2.12
N GLY A 72 -8.73 2.39 -0.81
CA GLY A 72 -9.74 1.51 -0.25
C GLY A 72 -11.13 1.87 -0.77
N ASN A 73 -11.86 0.88 -1.23
CA ASN A 73 -13.14 1.06 -1.89
C ASN A 73 -14.06 -0.14 -1.63
N ASN A 74 -14.17 -0.50 -0.38
CA ASN A 74 -14.90 -1.67 0.12
C ASN A 74 -16.31 -1.83 -0.49
N GLY A 75 -17.01 -0.73 -0.69
CA GLY A 75 -18.33 -0.69 -1.34
C GLY A 75 -18.29 -0.53 -2.85
N ASN A 76 -17.13 -0.44 -3.47
CA ASN A 76 -16.91 -0.17 -4.89
C ASN A 76 -17.73 1.00 -5.42
N ALA A 77 -17.84 2.07 -4.62
CA ALA A 77 -18.66 3.26 -4.90
C ALA A 77 -17.88 4.58 -4.79
N ARG A 78 -16.64 4.57 -4.31
CA ARG A 78 -15.81 5.78 -4.19
C ARG A 78 -15.48 6.36 -5.57
N ARG A 79 -15.39 7.70 -5.62
CA ARG A 79 -15.05 8.49 -6.82
C ARG A 79 -13.88 9.42 -6.58
N ASP A 80 -13.32 9.38 -5.39
CA ASP A 80 -12.28 10.25 -4.84
C ASP A 80 -10.97 9.52 -4.56
N LEU A 81 -10.75 8.39 -5.24
CA LEU A 81 -9.53 7.60 -5.09
C LEU A 81 -8.30 8.37 -5.54
N GLY A 82 -7.18 8.19 -4.85
CA GLY A 82 -5.95 8.85 -5.24
C GLY A 82 -4.72 8.42 -4.46
N ILE A 83 -3.60 8.96 -4.87
CA ILE A 83 -2.29 8.72 -4.27
C ILE A 83 -1.72 10.04 -3.75
N TYR A 84 -1.46 10.12 -2.46
CA TYR A 84 -0.68 11.22 -1.88
C TYR A 84 0.80 11.02 -2.16
N VAL A 85 1.49 12.11 -2.48
CA VAL A 85 2.94 12.14 -2.65
C VAL A 85 3.54 13.03 -1.58
N VAL A 86 4.41 12.45 -0.79
CA VAL A 86 5.09 13.08 0.34
C VAL A 86 6.59 13.00 0.10
N PRO A 87 7.38 14.09 0.26
CA PRO A 87 8.83 13.98 0.24
C PRO A 87 9.30 13.01 1.34
N GLU A 88 10.21 12.09 1.01
CA GLU A 88 10.85 11.30 2.05
C GLU A 88 11.68 12.22 2.96
N PHE A 89 11.71 11.93 4.23
CA PHE A 89 12.35 12.79 5.22
C PHE A 89 13.07 11.97 6.30
N ASN A 90 13.97 12.63 7.03
CA ASN A 90 14.62 11.99 8.18
C ASN A 90 13.67 11.97 9.39
N PRO A 91 13.13 10.81 9.79
CA PRO A 91 12.16 10.72 10.88
C PRO A 91 12.74 11.04 12.26
N ALA A 92 14.06 11.02 12.43
CA ALA A 92 14.71 11.44 13.67
C ALA A 92 14.82 12.96 13.82
N MET A 93 14.52 13.73 12.78
CA MET A 93 14.72 15.19 12.73
C MET A 93 13.42 15.96 12.45
N ILE A 94 12.43 15.33 11.86
CA ILE A 94 11.21 15.98 11.36
C ILE A 94 9.99 15.46 12.13
N GLU A 95 9.22 16.33 12.74
CA GLU A 95 7.98 15.99 13.46
C GLU A 95 6.79 15.79 12.52
N SER A 96 6.68 16.65 11.52
CA SER A 96 5.58 16.63 10.56
C SER A 96 6.04 17.02 9.17
N THR A 97 5.32 16.56 8.18
CA THR A 97 5.56 16.86 6.77
C THR A 97 4.25 17.24 6.07
N ARG A 98 4.24 17.33 4.75
CA ARG A 98 3.02 17.62 3.99
C ARG A 98 2.98 16.85 2.69
N ALA A 99 1.79 16.48 2.26
CA ALA A 99 1.57 16.05 0.89
C ALA A 99 1.81 17.22 -0.06
N ILE A 100 2.63 17.01 -1.07
CA ILE A 100 2.93 18.02 -2.08
C ILE A 100 2.13 17.83 -3.36
N ARG A 101 1.56 16.64 -3.55
CA ARG A 101 0.67 16.29 -4.66
C ARG A 101 -0.36 15.28 -4.18
N PHE A 102 -1.52 15.33 -4.84
CA PHE A 102 -2.52 14.28 -4.82
C PHE A 102 -2.84 13.93 -6.27
N TYR A 103 -2.66 12.67 -6.62
CA TYR A 103 -2.98 12.15 -7.93
C TYR A 103 -4.32 11.45 -7.90
N ALA A 104 -5.40 12.21 -8.11
CA ALA A 104 -6.72 11.64 -8.27
C ALA A 104 -6.75 10.72 -9.49
N PHE A 105 -7.39 9.56 -9.36
CA PHE A 105 -7.54 8.64 -10.49
C PHE A 105 -8.89 7.92 -10.49
N ARG A 106 -9.22 7.32 -11.62
CA ARG A 106 -10.39 6.46 -11.81
C ARG A 106 -10.01 5.18 -12.54
N TYR A 107 -10.83 4.17 -12.38
CA TYR A 107 -10.80 2.97 -13.21
C TYR A 107 -11.74 3.17 -14.40
N PRO A 108 -11.28 3.23 -15.66
CA PRO A 108 -12.15 3.46 -16.83
C PRO A 108 -13.23 2.41 -17.00
N GLN A 109 -12.99 1.18 -16.50
CA GLN A 109 -13.94 0.08 -16.56
C GLN A 109 -15.07 0.18 -15.52
N GLN A 110 -14.91 0.99 -14.46
CA GLN A 110 -15.92 1.21 -13.44
C GLN A 110 -16.95 2.25 -13.93
N GLN A 111 -18.01 1.80 -14.59
CA GLN A 111 -19.01 2.66 -15.21
C GLN A 111 -20.20 3.02 -14.28
N THR A 112 -20.37 2.27 -13.19
CA THR A 112 -21.45 2.48 -12.20
C THR A 112 -20.87 2.52 -10.77
N PHE A 113 -21.57 3.21 -9.88
CA PHE A 113 -21.19 3.39 -8.48
C PHE A 113 -22.40 3.14 -7.57
N PRO A 114 -22.47 1.98 -6.87
CA PRO A 114 -21.49 0.91 -6.87
C PRO A 114 -21.28 0.24 -8.23
N ALA A 115 -20.10 -0.36 -8.38
CA ALA A 115 -19.76 -1.14 -9.57
C ALA A 115 -20.67 -2.38 -9.71
N LYS A 116 -20.85 -2.88 -10.94
CA LYS A 116 -21.55 -4.16 -11.15
C LYS A 116 -20.72 -5.37 -10.68
N GLN A 117 -19.40 -5.28 -10.84
CA GLN A 117 -18.42 -6.22 -10.28
C GLN A 117 -17.57 -5.45 -9.26
N TRP A 118 -17.42 -5.97 -8.07
CA TRP A 118 -16.69 -5.30 -7.00
C TRP A 118 -15.19 -5.67 -7.03
N HIS A 119 -14.51 -5.21 -8.08
CA HIS A 119 -13.11 -5.49 -8.37
C HIS A 119 -12.24 -4.21 -8.41
N TYR A 120 -12.71 -3.12 -7.79
CA TYR A 120 -12.05 -1.80 -7.81
C TYR A 120 -11.70 -1.30 -6.40
N ASP A 121 -11.44 -2.25 -5.50
CA ASP A 121 -10.95 -2.05 -4.15
C ASP A 121 -9.43 -2.35 -4.17
N SER A 122 -8.60 -1.32 -4.20
CA SER A 122 -7.14 -1.52 -4.32
C SER A 122 -6.50 -1.42 -2.95
N GLU A 123 -5.79 -2.46 -2.58
CA GLU A 123 -5.23 -2.66 -1.25
C GLU A 123 -3.70 -2.85 -1.27
N ALA A 124 -3.08 -2.78 -2.43
CA ALA A 124 -1.64 -2.94 -2.57
C ALA A 124 -1.07 -1.95 -3.59
N LEU A 125 0.07 -1.39 -3.27
CA LEU A 125 0.78 -0.39 -4.08
C LEU A 125 2.25 -0.75 -4.19
N PHE A 126 2.81 -0.66 -5.38
CA PHE A 126 4.27 -0.64 -5.55
C PHE A 126 4.68 0.37 -6.62
N VAL A 127 5.95 0.76 -6.61
CA VAL A 127 6.51 1.71 -7.57
C VAL A 127 7.62 1.04 -8.38
N LEU A 128 7.62 1.27 -9.69
CA LEU A 128 8.67 0.83 -10.60
C LEU A 128 8.90 1.86 -11.68
N ASN A 129 10.14 2.34 -11.79
CA ASN A 129 10.53 3.34 -12.81
C ASN A 129 9.60 4.56 -12.81
N THR A 130 9.30 5.12 -11.64
CA THR A 130 8.40 6.26 -11.42
C THR A 130 6.93 6.04 -11.82
N ARG A 131 6.54 4.82 -12.14
CA ARG A 131 5.15 4.41 -12.37
C ARG A 131 4.59 3.77 -11.12
N LEU A 132 3.35 4.05 -10.82
CA LEU A 132 2.65 3.45 -9.68
C LEU A 132 1.78 2.29 -10.17
N TYR A 133 1.78 1.22 -9.41
CA TYR A 133 1.02 0.01 -9.70
C TYR A 133 0.13 -0.32 -8.52
N LEU A 134 -1.11 -0.65 -8.81
CA LEU A 134 -2.15 -0.96 -7.84
C LEU A 134 -2.65 -2.39 -8.06
N ILE A 135 -2.79 -3.17 -6.99
CA ILE A 135 -3.38 -4.50 -7.04
C ILE A 135 -4.70 -4.47 -6.28
N THR A 136 -5.77 -4.96 -6.94
CA THR A 136 -7.10 -4.95 -6.35
C THR A 136 -7.42 -6.21 -5.58
N LYS A 137 -8.26 -6.07 -4.57
CA LYS A 137 -8.94 -7.14 -3.84
C LYS A 137 -10.35 -7.31 -4.40
N HIS A 138 -10.73 -8.52 -4.74
CA HIS A 138 -12.04 -8.80 -5.33
C HIS A 138 -13.07 -9.18 -4.27
N ARG A 139 -14.26 -8.58 -4.37
CA ARG A 139 -15.41 -8.86 -3.50
C ARG A 139 -16.61 -9.33 -4.31
N VAL A 140 -17.44 -10.15 -3.71
CA VAL A 140 -18.74 -10.50 -4.26
C VAL A 140 -19.61 -9.24 -4.30
N ALA A 141 -20.14 -8.90 -5.46
CA ALA A 141 -20.94 -7.70 -5.63
C ALA A 141 -22.11 -7.63 -4.62
N GLY A 142 -22.28 -6.47 -3.99
CA GLY A 142 -23.30 -6.25 -2.96
C GLY A 142 -22.92 -6.71 -1.56
N SER A 143 -21.68 -7.17 -1.33
CA SER A 143 -21.26 -7.64 0.00
C SER A 143 -19.83 -7.21 0.33
N ILE A 144 -19.68 -6.37 1.35
CA ILE A 144 -18.36 -5.93 1.85
C ILE A 144 -17.57 -7.03 2.57
N SER A 145 -18.25 -8.07 3.08
CA SER A 145 -17.64 -9.14 3.86
C SER A 145 -17.42 -10.45 3.09
N ARG A 146 -17.83 -10.52 1.83
CA ARG A 146 -17.66 -11.72 1.01
C ARG A 146 -16.68 -11.45 -0.10
N PHE A 147 -15.60 -12.23 -0.08
CA PHE A 147 -14.50 -12.11 -1.03
C PHE A 147 -14.57 -13.22 -2.08
N GLU A 148 -14.03 -12.94 -3.24
CA GLU A 148 -13.84 -13.91 -4.30
C GLU A 148 -12.38 -13.92 -4.77
N LYS A 149 -11.96 -14.98 -5.42
CA LYS A 149 -10.62 -15.10 -5.99
C LYS A 149 -10.48 -14.14 -7.17
N GLY A 150 -9.29 -13.64 -7.33
CA GLY A 150 -8.90 -12.74 -8.39
C GLY A 150 -8.25 -11.49 -7.86
N ALA A 151 -7.36 -10.94 -8.66
CA ALA A 151 -6.77 -9.63 -8.49
C ALA A 151 -6.48 -9.03 -9.86
N ASN A 152 -6.67 -7.73 -10.00
CA ASN A 152 -6.27 -6.98 -11.18
C ASN A 152 -5.06 -6.13 -10.83
N LEU A 153 -4.12 -6.03 -11.76
CA LEU A 153 -2.99 -5.12 -11.70
C LEU A 153 -3.27 -3.93 -12.60
N TYR A 154 -3.33 -2.77 -12.00
CA TYR A 154 -3.46 -1.49 -12.71
C TYR A 154 -2.16 -0.71 -12.66
N ARG A 155 -1.90 0.09 -13.69
CA ARG A 155 -0.78 1.00 -13.76
C ARG A 155 -1.27 2.43 -13.93
N LEU A 156 -0.65 3.35 -13.22
CA LEU A 156 -0.85 4.79 -13.34
C LEU A 156 0.35 5.39 -14.08
N ASP A 157 0.10 5.92 -15.26
CA ASP A 157 1.12 6.50 -16.14
C ASP A 157 1.00 8.02 -16.22
N LYS A 158 2.15 8.69 -16.36
CA LYS A 158 2.21 10.14 -16.66
C LYS A 158 1.29 10.98 -15.77
N LEU A 159 1.35 10.70 -14.47
CA LEU A 159 0.49 11.30 -13.47
C LEU A 159 0.52 12.82 -13.50
N LYS A 160 -0.65 13.43 -13.51
CA LYS A 160 -0.86 14.85 -13.51
C LYS A 160 -1.59 15.27 -12.24
N SER A 161 -1.01 16.21 -11.53
CA SER A 161 -1.67 16.82 -10.38
C SER A 161 -2.76 17.79 -10.85
N GLY A 162 -3.91 17.76 -10.18
CA GLY A 162 -5.06 18.62 -10.52
C GLY A 162 -5.91 18.11 -11.69
N GLU A 163 -5.59 16.96 -12.27
CA GLU A 163 -6.39 16.30 -13.30
C GLU A 163 -6.83 14.91 -12.80
N MET A 164 -7.90 14.36 -13.38
CA MET A 164 -8.31 12.97 -13.17
C MET A 164 -7.47 12.07 -14.05
N ASN A 165 -6.65 11.25 -13.43
CA ASN A 165 -5.82 10.25 -14.11
C ASN A 165 -6.62 8.96 -14.37
N GLU A 166 -6.16 8.13 -15.29
CA GLU A 166 -6.80 6.85 -15.60
C GLU A 166 -5.87 5.68 -15.25
N ALA A 167 -6.41 4.73 -14.48
CA ALA A 167 -5.71 3.48 -14.19
C ALA A 167 -5.84 2.53 -15.38
N VAL A 168 -4.71 2.09 -15.91
CA VAL A 168 -4.62 1.16 -17.04
C VAL A 168 -4.54 -0.25 -16.52
N LEU A 169 -5.51 -1.10 -16.84
CA LEU A 169 -5.44 -2.54 -16.55
C LEU A 169 -4.31 -3.17 -17.38
N VAL A 170 -3.30 -3.71 -16.73
CA VAL A 170 -2.12 -4.29 -17.40
C VAL A 170 -2.00 -5.80 -17.22
N ASP A 171 -2.58 -6.35 -16.14
CA ASP A 171 -2.53 -7.78 -15.87
C ASP A 171 -3.63 -8.20 -14.88
N ASN A 172 -3.80 -9.52 -14.70
CA ASN A 172 -4.69 -10.07 -13.66
C ASN A 172 -4.20 -11.46 -13.23
N HIS A 173 -4.64 -11.89 -12.03
CA HIS A 173 -4.35 -13.22 -11.53
C HIS A 173 -5.63 -13.87 -10.96
N PRO A 174 -6.09 -15.02 -11.52
CA PRO A 174 -7.40 -15.59 -11.18
C PRO A 174 -7.47 -16.28 -9.81
N SER A 175 -6.32 -16.61 -9.22
CA SER A 175 -6.25 -17.39 -7.98
C SER A 175 -5.76 -16.60 -6.76
N LEU A 176 -5.24 -15.39 -6.97
CA LEU A 176 -4.84 -14.53 -5.86
C LEU A 176 -6.08 -14.19 -5.04
N PHE A 177 -5.98 -14.30 -3.71
CA PHE A 177 -7.14 -14.13 -2.83
C PHE A 177 -6.85 -13.10 -1.76
N MET A 178 -7.67 -12.05 -1.74
CA MET A 178 -7.58 -10.96 -0.76
C MET A 178 -6.15 -10.37 -0.71
N ALA A 179 -5.67 -9.81 -1.82
CA ALA A 179 -4.44 -9.02 -1.81
C ALA A 179 -4.58 -7.87 -0.81
N THR A 180 -3.58 -7.69 0.07
CA THR A 180 -3.59 -6.68 1.15
C THR A 180 -2.35 -5.78 1.14
N ALA A 181 -1.26 -6.20 0.53
CA ALA A 181 -0.06 -5.37 0.36
C ALA A 181 0.81 -5.91 -0.77
N ALA A 182 1.69 -5.07 -1.31
CA ALA A 182 2.71 -5.52 -2.24
C ALA A 182 3.99 -4.70 -2.12
N ASP A 183 5.13 -5.34 -2.38
CA ASP A 183 6.40 -4.63 -2.45
C ASP A 183 7.31 -5.24 -3.52
N LEU A 184 8.08 -4.38 -4.18
CA LEU A 184 9.04 -4.76 -5.22
C LEU A 184 10.42 -4.91 -4.60
N SER A 185 11.12 -6.01 -4.92
CA SER A 185 12.48 -6.21 -4.41
C SER A 185 13.41 -5.07 -4.82
N PRO A 186 14.45 -4.74 -4.01
CA PRO A 186 15.36 -3.63 -4.31
C PRO A 186 16.05 -3.70 -5.67
N ASP A 187 16.23 -4.91 -6.20
CA ASP A 187 16.80 -5.17 -7.53
C ASP A 187 15.74 -5.24 -8.64
N ALA A 188 14.46 -5.01 -8.29
CA ALA A 188 13.32 -5.10 -9.20
C ALA A 188 13.17 -6.45 -9.93
N THR A 189 13.70 -7.54 -9.37
CA THR A 189 13.59 -8.88 -9.96
C THR A 189 12.42 -9.69 -9.43
N LYS A 190 11.81 -9.27 -8.30
CA LYS A 190 10.72 -9.99 -7.63
C LYS A 190 9.67 -9.02 -7.11
N LEU A 191 8.41 -9.40 -7.26
CA LEU A 191 7.26 -8.73 -6.64
C LEU A 191 6.67 -9.64 -5.58
N ALA A 192 6.64 -9.19 -4.33
CA ALA A 192 5.89 -9.83 -3.27
C ALA A 192 4.46 -9.29 -3.26
N VAL A 193 3.48 -10.18 -3.17
CA VAL A 193 2.06 -9.81 -2.98
C VAL A 193 1.52 -10.60 -1.81
N LEU A 194 1.12 -9.90 -0.78
CA LEU A 194 0.51 -10.48 0.40
C LEU A 194 -0.99 -10.66 0.18
N GLY A 195 -1.50 -11.81 0.55
CA GLY A 195 -2.93 -12.06 0.67
C GLY A 195 -3.24 -12.58 2.06
N SER A 196 -4.50 -12.68 2.42
CA SER A 196 -4.92 -13.05 3.78
C SER A 196 -4.41 -14.40 4.28
N ARG A 197 -3.99 -15.29 3.39
CA ARG A 197 -3.58 -16.67 3.72
C ARG A 197 -2.32 -17.12 3.02
N SER A 198 -1.75 -16.30 2.16
CA SER A 198 -0.61 -16.66 1.33
C SER A 198 0.22 -15.44 0.95
N LEU A 199 1.51 -15.64 0.89
CA LEU A 199 2.44 -14.72 0.28
C LEU A 199 2.83 -15.28 -1.09
N TRP A 200 2.66 -14.47 -2.12
CA TRP A 200 3.06 -14.76 -3.48
C TRP A 200 4.32 -13.98 -3.81
N VAL A 201 5.30 -14.64 -4.44
CA VAL A 201 6.50 -13.99 -4.95
C VAL A 201 6.56 -14.25 -6.45
N PHE A 202 6.32 -13.22 -7.23
CA PHE A 202 6.36 -13.26 -8.70
C PHE A 202 7.75 -12.85 -9.19
N SER A 203 8.27 -13.56 -10.18
CA SER A 203 9.48 -13.12 -10.89
C SER A 203 9.17 -12.00 -11.87
N ALA A 204 10.12 -11.10 -12.06
CA ALA A 204 9.98 -10.05 -13.08
C ALA A 204 9.63 -10.63 -14.43
N PRO A 205 8.67 -10.03 -15.17
CA PRO A 205 8.37 -10.44 -16.53
C PRO A 205 9.57 -10.17 -17.46
N GLU A 206 9.78 -11.02 -18.48
CA GLU A 206 10.85 -10.81 -19.46
C GLU A 206 10.71 -9.47 -20.19
N SER A 207 9.50 -8.99 -20.33
CA SER A 207 9.19 -7.67 -20.90
C SER A 207 7.81 -7.18 -20.47
N GLY A 208 7.63 -5.84 -20.44
CA GLY A 208 6.36 -5.21 -20.08
C GLY A 208 6.05 -5.31 -18.59
N ASP A 209 4.76 -5.29 -18.25
CA ASP A 209 4.27 -5.09 -16.87
C ASP A 209 3.37 -6.23 -16.38
N LYS A 210 3.41 -7.40 -17.01
CA LYS A 210 2.56 -8.55 -16.64
C LYS A 210 3.15 -9.35 -15.48
N TRP A 211 3.28 -8.68 -14.33
CA TRP A 211 3.87 -9.26 -13.14
C TRP A 211 3.09 -10.45 -12.60
N LEU A 212 1.75 -10.36 -12.59
CA LEU A 212 0.89 -11.37 -11.99
C LEU A 212 0.70 -12.62 -12.87
N SER A 213 1.03 -12.54 -14.15
CA SER A 213 1.01 -13.68 -15.09
C SER A 213 2.35 -14.42 -15.13
N GLY A 214 3.37 -13.91 -14.45
CA GLY A 214 4.71 -14.47 -14.43
C GLY A 214 4.85 -15.75 -13.60
N LYS A 215 6.07 -16.31 -13.63
CA LYS A 215 6.42 -17.40 -12.71
C LYS A 215 6.31 -16.91 -11.28
N SER A 216 5.67 -17.70 -10.42
CA SER A 216 5.50 -17.37 -9.00
C SER A 216 5.79 -18.54 -8.09
N GLU A 217 6.19 -18.22 -6.87
CA GLU A 217 6.26 -19.10 -5.72
C GLU A 217 5.23 -18.64 -4.69
N THR A 218 4.64 -19.59 -3.96
CA THR A 218 3.61 -19.27 -2.96
C THR A 218 3.95 -19.90 -1.64
N LEU A 219 3.99 -19.09 -0.59
CA LEU A 219 4.11 -19.54 0.79
C LEU A 219 2.73 -19.50 1.44
N ASN A 220 2.31 -20.62 2.00
CA ASN A 220 1.08 -20.70 2.81
C ASN A 220 1.35 -20.12 4.21
N LEU A 221 0.56 -19.14 4.62
CA LEU A 221 0.67 -18.47 5.92
C LEU A 221 -0.25 -19.08 6.98
N ILE A 222 -1.16 -19.99 6.58
CA ILE A 222 -2.08 -20.66 7.51
C ILE A 222 -1.27 -21.48 8.51
N GLY A 223 -1.55 -21.27 9.79
CA GLY A 223 -0.89 -22.02 10.87
C GLY A 223 0.43 -21.44 11.37
N LEU A 224 0.92 -20.35 10.79
CA LEU A 224 2.11 -19.64 11.29
C LEU A 224 1.82 -18.74 12.50
N GLY A 225 0.56 -18.60 12.90
CA GLY A 225 0.17 -17.80 14.07
C GLY A 225 0.33 -16.28 13.90
N LEU A 226 0.39 -15.81 12.65
CA LEU A 226 0.64 -14.39 12.34
C LEU A 226 -0.58 -13.50 12.55
N GLY A 227 -1.78 -14.08 12.78
CA GLY A 227 -3.01 -13.29 12.84
C GLY A 227 -3.46 -12.79 11.46
N GLN A 228 -4.03 -11.61 11.43
CA GLN A 228 -4.32 -10.87 10.20
C GLN A 228 -3.06 -10.11 9.80
N VAL A 229 -2.53 -10.40 8.63
CA VAL A 229 -1.35 -9.75 8.08
C VAL A 229 -1.77 -8.80 6.95
N GLU A 230 -1.28 -7.56 7.00
CA GLU A 230 -1.67 -6.50 6.06
C GLU A 230 -0.48 -5.69 5.54
N SER A 231 0.74 -6.09 5.88
CA SER A 231 1.93 -5.43 5.35
C SER A 231 3.01 -6.42 4.92
N VAL A 232 3.68 -6.11 3.83
CA VAL A 232 4.84 -6.85 3.34
C VAL A 232 5.89 -5.87 2.82
N THR A 233 7.14 -6.08 3.15
CA THR A 233 8.25 -5.32 2.56
C THR A 233 9.50 -6.15 2.42
N TRP A 234 10.30 -5.86 1.41
CA TRP A 234 11.61 -6.46 1.24
C TRP A 234 12.62 -5.81 2.18
N ARG A 235 13.29 -6.65 2.96
CA ARG A 235 14.44 -6.25 3.76
C ARG A 235 15.71 -6.16 2.89
N ASP A 236 15.83 -7.10 1.97
CA ASP A 236 16.86 -7.22 0.93
C ASP A 236 16.30 -8.10 -0.20
N SER A 237 17.05 -8.34 -1.27
CA SER A 237 16.55 -9.14 -2.42
C SER A 237 16.22 -10.62 -2.10
N ASN A 238 16.42 -11.09 -0.86
CA ASN A 238 16.23 -12.49 -0.47
C ASN A 238 15.39 -12.67 0.79
N SER A 239 15.07 -11.61 1.51
CA SER A 239 14.30 -11.68 2.75
C SER A 239 13.20 -10.63 2.81
N LEU A 240 12.05 -11.04 3.35
CA LEU A 240 10.85 -10.25 3.51
C LEU A 240 10.52 -10.06 4.99
N LEU A 241 9.88 -8.95 5.30
CA LEU A 241 9.18 -8.70 6.55
C LEU A 241 7.67 -8.74 6.24
N VAL A 242 6.90 -9.34 7.14
CA VAL A 242 5.44 -9.43 7.07
C VAL A 242 4.89 -9.02 8.41
N GLY A 243 3.86 -8.16 8.42
CA GLY A 243 3.24 -7.61 9.62
C GLY A 243 1.74 -7.47 9.51
#